data_21906e808aad81f0fa2de215c0928d4d
#
_entry.id   21906e808aad81f0fa2de215c0928d4d
#
_cell.length_a   1.000
_cell.length_b   1.000
_cell.length_c   1.000
_cell.angle_alpha   90.00
_cell.angle_beta   90.00
_cell.angle_gamma   90.00
#
_symmetry.space_group_name_H-M   'P 1'
#
loop_
_entity.id
_entity.type
_entity.pdbx_description
1 polymer ?
#
loop_
_entity_poly.entity_id
_entity_poly.type
_entity_poly.pdbx_seq_one_letter_code
_entity_poly.pdbx_strand_id
1 'polypeptide(L)'
;QITVFEKTPVTNNAAAAPILAKWDKIFAHFEDFSGPISLYSNVDPDAKLRKAAEDCEIKINQFHTDIFQNPKLYNLIKNTQATDPIDQKYRQDILSQFEDTGVQLEPAKRARMKAILDELTKLEQEYARNVRDNPEKLEFTPEEMTGLPQSYISALKKNAKGNYLLGFEYPEYRPFMELADNDDARKRYQIAFTRRGTEQNLKLLKQAIDLRYELAQLFGKASYADWVLKDRMAKTPDAVNQFLAEVQKTVAPLER
;
A
#
# COMPACT_ATOMS: atom_id res chain seq x y z
N GLN A 1 16.88 20.78 3.24
CA GLN A 1 15.71 21.66 3.06
C GLN A 1 14.82 21.64 4.31
N ILE A 2 14.38 20.49 4.82
CA ILE A 2 13.52 20.37 6.02
C ILE A 2 14.14 21.07 7.25
N THR A 3 15.43 20.88 7.50
CA THR A 3 16.13 21.53 8.64
C THR A 3 16.15 23.05 8.53
N VAL A 4 16.18 23.58 7.30
CA VAL A 4 16.09 25.02 7.04
C VAL A 4 14.65 25.51 7.21
N PHE A 5 13.68 24.72 6.73
CA PHE A 5 12.26 25.03 6.87
C PHE A 5 11.82 25.06 8.33
N GLU A 6 12.29 24.13 9.16
CA GLU A 6 12.03 24.08 10.60
C GLU A 6 12.47 25.36 11.33
N LYS A 7 13.48 26.04 10.82
CA LYS A 7 14.00 27.31 11.38
C LYS A 7 13.31 28.56 10.83
N THR A 8 12.29 28.39 9.97
CA THR A 8 11.55 29.53 9.43
C THR A 8 10.86 30.27 10.57
N PRO A 9 11.13 31.57 10.77
CA PRO A 9 10.43 32.34 11.79
C PRO A 9 8.96 32.52 11.38
N VAL A 10 8.05 32.06 12.22
CA VAL A 10 6.61 32.22 12.03
C VAL A 10 6.04 32.89 13.26
N THR A 11 5.48 34.08 13.11
CA THR A 11 4.68 34.72 14.14
C THR A 11 3.30 34.07 14.18
N ASN A 12 2.66 34.07 15.34
CA ASN A 12 1.29 33.61 15.46
C ASN A 12 0.38 34.35 14.46
N ASN A 13 -0.44 33.59 13.74
CA ASN A 13 -1.33 34.09 12.68
C ASN A 13 -0.61 34.63 11.42
N ALA A 14 0.63 34.21 11.16
CA ALA A 14 1.28 34.52 9.88
C ALA A 14 0.47 33.94 8.70
N ALA A 15 0.54 34.62 7.54
CA ALA A 15 -0.10 34.11 6.32
C ALA A 15 0.41 32.70 5.97
N ALA A 16 -0.50 31.76 5.71
CA ALA A 16 -0.17 30.37 5.42
C ALA A 16 0.48 30.19 4.05
N ALA A 17 0.01 30.91 3.02
CA ALA A 17 0.41 30.70 1.63
C ALA A 17 1.92 30.61 1.39
N PRO A 18 2.79 31.52 1.91
CA PRO A 18 4.24 31.40 1.72
C PRO A 18 4.86 30.17 2.40
N ILE A 19 4.29 29.74 3.52
CA ILE A 19 4.76 28.57 4.29
C ILE A 19 4.34 27.28 3.57
N LEU A 20 3.08 27.21 3.13
CA LEU A 20 2.54 26.09 2.37
C LEU A 20 3.27 25.90 1.04
N ALA A 21 3.55 26.98 0.32
CA ALA A 21 4.32 26.92 -0.94
C ALA A 21 5.75 26.38 -0.74
N LYS A 22 6.40 26.72 0.38
CA LYS A 22 7.72 26.13 0.72
C LYS A 22 7.61 24.66 1.07
N TRP A 23 6.58 24.29 1.84
CA TRP A 23 6.30 22.91 2.20
C TRP A 23 6.05 22.07 0.95
N ASP A 24 5.15 22.52 0.08
CA ASP A 24 4.84 21.88 -1.19
C ASP A 24 6.09 21.64 -2.05
N LYS A 25 6.93 22.66 -2.22
CA LYS A 25 8.18 22.52 -2.96
C LYS A 25 9.13 21.47 -2.36
N ILE A 26 9.20 21.37 -1.03
CA ILE A 26 10.04 20.37 -0.36
C ILE A 26 9.50 18.96 -0.64
N PHE A 27 8.18 18.78 -0.55
CA PHE A 27 7.55 17.50 -0.77
C PHE A 27 7.55 17.10 -2.25
N ALA A 28 7.38 18.02 -3.18
CA ALA A 28 7.57 17.76 -4.60
C ALA A 28 8.96 17.19 -4.89
N HIS A 29 10.02 17.77 -4.34
CA HIS A 29 11.38 17.23 -4.49
C HIS A 29 11.55 15.86 -3.80
N PHE A 30 10.86 15.64 -2.69
CA PHE A 30 10.88 14.34 -2.00
C PHE A 30 10.24 13.26 -2.86
N GLU A 31 9.09 13.56 -3.46
CA GLU A 31 8.37 12.63 -4.36
C GLU A 31 9.16 12.37 -5.67
N ASP A 32 9.77 13.39 -6.25
CA ASP A 32 10.66 13.23 -7.42
C ASP A 32 11.80 12.23 -7.15
N PHE A 33 12.27 12.18 -5.91
CA PHE A 33 13.32 11.26 -5.50
C PHE A 33 12.78 9.87 -5.10
N SER A 34 11.70 9.82 -4.35
CA SER A 34 11.15 8.57 -3.79
C SER A 34 10.37 7.75 -4.81
N GLY A 35 9.66 8.40 -5.74
CA GLY A 35 8.84 7.74 -6.75
C GLY A 35 9.58 6.72 -7.61
N PRO A 36 10.74 7.06 -8.22
CA PRO A 36 11.52 6.10 -8.99
C PRO A 36 12.01 4.90 -8.16
N ILE A 37 12.32 5.09 -6.87
CA ILE A 37 12.76 4.01 -5.99
C ILE A 37 11.63 3.00 -5.78
N SER A 38 10.41 3.49 -5.53
CA SER A 38 9.23 2.63 -5.40
C SER A 38 8.92 1.89 -6.71
N LEU A 39 9.13 2.51 -7.86
CA LEU A 39 8.98 1.82 -9.14
C LEU A 39 10.00 0.68 -9.28
N TYR A 40 11.28 0.94 -9.01
CA TYR A 40 12.33 -0.09 -9.12
C TYR A 40 12.12 -1.26 -8.16
N SER A 41 11.66 -1.03 -6.94
CA SER A 41 11.38 -2.10 -5.97
C SER A 41 10.32 -3.08 -6.47
N ASN A 42 9.42 -2.64 -7.33
CA ASN A 42 8.29 -3.43 -7.80
C ASN A 42 8.50 -4.09 -9.18
N VAL A 43 9.17 -3.42 -10.12
CA VAL A 43 9.15 -3.84 -11.54
C VAL A 43 10.53 -4.10 -12.16
N ASP A 44 11.64 -3.76 -11.48
CA ASP A 44 12.95 -3.97 -12.08
C ASP A 44 13.25 -5.46 -12.29
N PRO A 45 13.76 -5.89 -13.46
CA PRO A 45 14.08 -7.29 -13.71
C PRO A 45 15.23 -7.80 -12.84
N ASP A 46 16.17 -6.95 -12.41
CA ASP A 46 17.26 -7.34 -11.52
C ASP A 46 16.81 -7.43 -10.06
N ALA A 47 16.78 -8.65 -9.52
CA ALA A 47 16.39 -8.90 -8.13
C ALA A 47 17.31 -8.18 -7.12
N LYS A 48 18.58 -7.91 -7.44
CA LYS A 48 19.50 -7.16 -6.56
C LYS A 48 19.11 -5.70 -6.51
N LEU A 49 18.71 -5.12 -7.65
CA LEU A 49 18.26 -3.74 -7.72
C LEU A 49 16.92 -3.59 -7.00
N ARG A 50 15.95 -4.53 -7.21
CA ARG A 50 14.69 -4.54 -6.43
C ARG A 50 14.97 -4.57 -4.93
N LYS A 51 15.87 -5.44 -4.47
CA LYS A 51 16.22 -5.54 -3.04
C LYS A 51 16.86 -4.25 -2.51
N ALA A 52 17.76 -3.63 -3.26
CA ALA A 52 18.36 -2.36 -2.88
C ALA A 52 17.34 -1.22 -2.81
N ALA A 53 16.36 -1.21 -3.73
CA ALA A 53 15.27 -0.25 -3.72
C ALA A 53 14.31 -0.48 -2.52
N GLU A 54 13.95 -1.72 -2.19
CA GLU A 54 13.18 -2.07 -0.98
C GLU A 54 13.88 -1.56 0.31
N ASP A 55 15.21 -1.77 0.42
CA ASP A 55 15.98 -1.29 1.57
C ASP A 55 16.03 0.25 1.64
N CYS A 56 15.98 0.91 0.48
CA CYS A 56 15.88 2.36 0.40
C CYS A 56 14.48 2.86 0.79
N GLU A 57 13.42 2.19 0.37
CA GLU A 57 12.02 2.52 0.75
C GLU A 57 11.82 2.49 2.27
N ILE A 58 12.42 1.51 2.97
CA ILE A 58 12.37 1.49 4.44
C ILE A 58 12.92 2.80 5.02
N LYS A 59 14.06 3.26 4.53
CA LYS A 59 14.68 4.52 5.00
C LYS A 59 13.84 5.75 4.63
N ILE A 60 13.24 5.76 3.46
CA ILE A 60 12.33 6.81 2.99
C ILE A 60 11.11 6.88 3.92
N ASN A 61 10.48 5.75 4.25
CA ASN A 61 9.33 5.69 5.13
C ASN A 61 9.67 6.10 6.57
N GLN A 62 10.86 5.71 7.06
CA GLN A 62 11.35 6.15 8.37
C GLN A 62 11.57 7.66 8.40
N PHE A 63 12.18 8.22 7.36
CA PHE A 63 12.40 9.67 7.23
C PHE A 63 11.06 10.43 7.14
N HIS A 64 10.10 9.92 6.38
CA HIS A 64 8.75 10.47 6.30
C HIS A 64 8.08 10.47 7.69
N THR A 65 8.15 9.37 8.42
CA THR A 65 7.64 9.28 9.79
C THR A 65 8.32 10.30 10.72
N ASP A 66 9.64 10.47 10.62
CA ASP A 66 10.39 11.44 11.44
C ASP A 66 9.95 12.88 11.15
N ILE A 67 9.65 13.22 9.88
CA ILE A 67 9.09 14.53 9.51
C ILE A 67 7.73 14.73 10.17
N PHE A 68 6.80 13.77 9.99
CA PHE A 68 5.42 13.92 10.48
C PHE A 68 5.24 13.65 11.97
N GLN A 69 6.27 13.20 12.67
CA GLN A 69 6.33 13.15 14.12
C GLN A 69 7.07 14.35 14.75
N ASN A 70 7.51 15.33 13.95
CA ASN A 70 8.25 16.49 14.45
C ASN A 70 7.29 17.60 14.95
N PRO A 71 7.24 17.87 16.27
CA PRO A 71 6.35 18.89 16.83
C PRO A 71 6.66 20.31 16.38
N LYS A 72 7.92 20.61 16.03
CA LYS A 72 8.29 21.96 15.57
C LYS A 72 7.72 22.23 14.19
N LEU A 73 7.81 21.26 13.27
CA LEU A 73 7.21 21.35 11.94
C LEU A 73 5.68 21.45 12.03
N TYR A 74 5.06 20.62 12.88
CA TYR A 74 3.63 20.69 13.15
C TYR A 74 3.20 22.08 13.62
N ASN A 75 3.87 22.62 14.66
CA ASN A 75 3.54 23.91 15.23
C ASN A 75 3.78 25.07 14.25
N LEU A 76 4.81 24.95 13.39
CA LEU A 76 5.09 25.94 12.36
C LEU A 76 3.90 26.08 11.41
N ILE A 77 3.31 24.98 10.95
CA ILE A 77 2.13 25.00 10.07
C ILE A 77 0.87 25.36 10.86
N LYS A 78 0.70 24.82 12.06
CA LYS A 78 -0.46 25.06 12.92
C LYS A 78 -0.63 26.55 13.28
N ASN A 79 0.46 27.28 13.47
CA ASN A 79 0.44 28.69 13.84
C ASN A 79 0.20 29.64 12.64
N THR A 80 -0.04 29.12 11.43
CA THR A 80 -0.38 29.93 10.26
C THR A 80 -1.88 30.11 10.10
N GLN A 81 -2.31 31.14 9.40
CA GLN A 81 -3.70 31.35 8.99
C GLN A 81 -3.82 31.32 7.47
N ALA A 82 -4.75 30.51 6.98
CA ALA A 82 -5.13 30.45 5.57
C ALA A 82 -6.48 31.13 5.38
N THR A 83 -6.56 32.06 4.44
CA THR A 83 -7.80 32.78 4.07
C THR A 83 -8.41 32.22 2.79
N ASP A 84 -7.57 31.75 1.88
CA ASP A 84 -8.02 31.09 0.65
C ASP A 84 -8.54 29.66 0.96
N PRO A 85 -9.67 29.23 0.39
CA PRO A 85 -10.24 27.91 0.64
C PRO A 85 -9.33 26.73 0.25
N ILE A 86 -8.52 26.86 -0.79
CA ILE A 86 -7.57 25.84 -1.24
C ILE A 86 -6.45 25.70 -0.20
N ASP A 87 -5.86 26.82 0.24
CA ASP A 87 -4.85 26.84 1.27
C ASP A 87 -5.39 26.33 2.61
N GLN A 88 -6.64 26.63 2.95
CA GLN A 88 -7.30 26.09 4.16
C GLN A 88 -7.36 24.58 4.10
N LYS A 89 -7.82 24.01 2.98
CA LYS A 89 -7.93 22.56 2.79
C LYS A 89 -6.55 21.91 2.82
N TYR A 90 -5.59 22.44 2.08
CA TYR A 90 -4.23 21.92 2.02
C TYR A 90 -3.54 21.92 3.41
N ARG A 91 -3.65 23.06 4.12
CA ARG A 91 -3.15 23.16 5.49
C ARG A 91 -3.80 22.11 6.43
N GLN A 92 -5.10 21.93 6.32
CA GLN A 92 -5.82 20.92 7.11
C GLN A 92 -5.33 19.52 6.81
N ASP A 93 -5.12 19.18 5.54
CA ASP A 93 -4.62 17.86 5.14
C ASP A 93 -3.22 17.59 5.68
N ILE A 94 -2.33 18.58 5.62
CA ILE A 94 -0.99 18.47 6.22
C ILE A 94 -1.09 18.25 7.73
N LEU A 95 -1.90 19.03 8.43
CA LEU A 95 -2.07 18.89 9.89
C LEU A 95 -2.66 17.51 10.25
N SER A 96 -3.66 17.05 9.52
CA SER A 96 -4.22 15.69 9.70
C SER A 96 -3.13 14.63 9.55
N GLN A 97 -2.25 14.75 8.57
CA GLN A 97 -1.17 13.79 8.35
C GLN A 97 -0.17 13.77 9.53
N PHE A 98 0.17 14.92 10.09
CA PHE A 98 0.96 15.00 11.34
C PHE A 98 0.25 14.32 12.51
N GLU A 99 -1.04 14.60 12.68
CA GLU A 99 -1.87 14.04 13.76
C GLU A 99 -2.01 12.54 13.63
N ASP A 100 -2.24 12.04 12.41
CA ASP A 100 -2.35 10.62 12.10
C ASP A 100 -1.03 9.86 12.26
N THR A 101 0.10 10.56 12.12
CA THR A 101 1.43 9.99 12.39
C THR A 101 1.79 10.09 13.88
N GLY A 102 0.91 10.69 14.71
CA GLY A 102 1.03 10.67 16.16
C GLY A 102 1.86 11.80 16.76
N VAL A 103 2.02 12.95 16.06
CA VAL A 103 2.80 14.10 16.57
C VAL A 103 2.30 14.61 17.93
N GLN A 104 1.00 14.48 18.20
CA GLN A 104 0.36 14.91 19.44
C GLN A 104 0.37 13.84 20.55
N LEU A 105 0.81 12.63 20.25
CA LEU A 105 0.92 11.58 21.26
C LEU A 105 2.03 11.89 22.27
N GLU A 106 1.86 11.40 23.49
CA GLU A 106 2.91 11.39 24.50
C GLU A 106 4.18 10.70 23.97
N PRO A 107 5.39 11.13 24.39
CA PRO A 107 6.65 10.66 23.80
C PRO A 107 6.79 9.14 23.70
N ALA A 108 6.37 8.39 24.73
CA ALA A 108 6.43 6.93 24.72
C ALA A 108 5.46 6.31 23.67
N LYS A 109 4.23 6.82 23.60
CA LYS A 109 3.25 6.37 22.59
C LYS A 109 3.70 6.73 21.17
N ARG A 110 4.28 7.90 20.97
CA ARG A 110 4.82 8.33 19.68
C ARG A 110 5.99 7.46 19.23
N ALA A 111 6.91 7.10 20.12
CA ALA A 111 7.98 6.15 19.83
C ALA A 111 7.43 4.76 19.48
N ARG A 112 6.39 4.30 20.19
CA ARG A 112 5.72 3.03 19.86
C ARG A 112 5.02 3.10 18.49
N MET A 113 4.35 4.20 18.18
CA MET A 113 3.74 4.44 16.86
C MET A 113 4.77 4.31 15.74
N LYS A 114 5.95 4.96 15.90
CA LYS A 114 7.04 4.84 14.92
C LYS A 114 7.47 3.38 14.74
N ALA A 115 7.68 2.65 15.84
CA ALA A 115 8.06 1.24 15.77
C ALA A 115 7.00 0.38 15.05
N ILE A 116 5.71 0.64 15.27
CA ILE A 116 4.61 -0.03 14.57
C ILE A 116 4.66 0.25 13.07
N LEU A 117 4.83 1.51 12.65
CA LEU A 117 4.92 1.89 11.24
C LEU A 117 6.12 1.24 10.54
N ASP A 118 7.29 1.24 11.20
CA ASP A 118 8.51 0.61 10.70
C ASP A 118 8.33 -0.90 10.53
N GLU A 119 7.64 -1.56 11.45
CA GLU A 119 7.36 -2.98 11.40
C GLU A 119 6.33 -3.32 10.33
N LEU A 120 5.24 -2.55 10.22
CA LEU A 120 4.23 -2.70 9.16
C LEU A 120 4.86 -2.58 7.77
N THR A 121 5.73 -1.59 7.54
CA THR A 121 6.45 -1.45 6.26
C THR A 121 7.22 -2.72 5.88
N LYS A 122 7.94 -3.33 6.84
CA LYS A 122 8.69 -4.56 6.59
C LYS A 122 7.78 -5.76 6.30
N LEU A 123 6.70 -5.91 7.06
CA LEU A 123 5.72 -6.99 6.88
C LEU A 123 5.03 -6.87 5.51
N GLU A 124 4.65 -5.66 5.11
CA GLU A 124 4.00 -5.39 3.82
C GLU A 124 4.93 -5.68 2.64
N GLN A 125 6.20 -5.31 2.72
CA GLN A 125 7.21 -5.64 1.71
C GLN A 125 7.44 -7.15 1.62
N GLU A 126 7.56 -7.84 2.75
CA GLU A 126 7.73 -9.30 2.76
C GLU A 126 6.51 -10.02 2.20
N TYR A 127 5.31 -9.57 2.58
CA TYR A 127 4.05 -10.09 2.04
C TYR A 127 3.99 -9.95 0.51
N ALA A 128 4.28 -8.77 -0.01
CA ALA A 128 4.27 -8.48 -1.44
C ALA A 128 5.31 -9.34 -2.19
N ARG A 129 6.52 -9.47 -1.64
CA ARG A 129 7.60 -10.27 -2.21
C ARG A 129 7.24 -11.76 -2.27
N ASN A 130 6.63 -12.33 -1.24
CA ASN A 130 6.20 -13.74 -1.22
C ASN A 130 5.17 -14.05 -2.30
N VAL A 131 4.37 -13.07 -2.71
CA VAL A 131 3.42 -13.20 -3.83
C VAL A 131 4.13 -12.99 -5.17
N ARG A 132 4.92 -11.93 -5.30
CA ARG A 132 5.59 -11.54 -6.55
C ARG A 132 6.63 -12.58 -6.99
N ASP A 133 7.50 -12.99 -6.08
CA ASP A 133 8.65 -13.84 -6.38
C ASP A 133 8.33 -15.35 -6.16
N ASN A 134 7.05 -15.73 -6.19
CA ASN A 134 6.65 -17.14 -6.06
C ASN A 134 7.21 -17.95 -7.24
N PRO A 135 8.10 -18.95 -6.98
CA PRO A 135 8.77 -19.70 -8.04
C PRO A 135 7.93 -20.85 -8.62
N GLU A 136 6.75 -21.11 -8.07
CA GLU A 136 5.92 -22.22 -8.45
C GLU A 136 5.47 -22.11 -9.91
N LYS A 137 5.48 -23.25 -10.60
CA LYS A 137 4.92 -23.37 -11.96
C LYS A 137 4.02 -24.58 -12.02
N LEU A 138 2.89 -24.42 -12.68
CA LEU A 138 1.99 -25.52 -12.95
C LEU A 138 2.30 -26.13 -14.31
N GLU A 139 2.07 -27.43 -14.38
CA GLU A 139 2.16 -28.19 -15.63
C GLU A 139 0.78 -28.34 -16.24
N PHE A 140 0.69 -28.08 -17.56
CA PHE A 140 -0.52 -28.28 -18.34
C PHE A 140 -0.19 -29.14 -19.56
N THR A 141 -1.05 -30.14 -19.82
CA THR A 141 -0.89 -31.00 -21.00
C THR A 141 -1.29 -30.25 -22.29
N PRO A 142 -0.88 -30.74 -23.48
CA PRO A 142 -1.33 -30.14 -24.74
C PRO A 142 -2.86 -30.06 -24.89
N GLU A 143 -3.58 -31.02 -24.35
CA GLU A 143 -5.05 -31.09 -24.38
C GLU A 143 -5.68 -30.00 -23.51
N GLU A 144 -5.05 -29.68 -22.35
CA GLU A 144 -5.49 -28.61 -21.47
C GLU A 144 -5.24 -27.20 -22.04
N MET A 145 -4.44 -27.10 -23.13
CA MET A 145 -4.15 -25.83 -23.82
C MET A 145 -5.14 -25.54 -24.97
N THR A 146 -6.18 -26.36 -25.15
CA THR A 146 -7.20 -26.13 -26.16
C THR A 146 -7.95 -24.84 -25.93
N GLY A 147 -8.30 -24.10 -27.00
CA GLY A 147 -8.93 -22.77 -26.92
C GLY A 147 -7.94 -21.60 -26.88
N LEU A 148 -6.66 -21.84 -26.56
CA LEU A 148 -5.66 -20.78 -26.44
C LEU A 148 -5.05 -20.42 -27.81
N PRO A 149 -4.74 -19.11 -28.05
CA PRO A 149 -4.11 -18.69 -29.30
C PRO A 149 -2.70 -19.29 -29.47
N GLN A 150 -2.35 -19.63 -30.73
CA GLN A 150 -1.05 -20.21 -31.05
C GLN A 150 0.13 -19.28 -30.66
N SER A 151 -0.07 -17.97 -30.78
CA SER A 151 0.93 -16.98 -30.34
C SER A 151 1.23 -17.04 -28.83
N TYR A 152 0.21 -17.30 -28.00
CA TYR A 152 0.36 -17.51 -26.58
C TYR A 152 1.10 -18.84 -26.28
N ILE A 153 0.64 -19.93 -26.88
CA ILE A 153 1.21 -21.27 -26.68
C ILE A 153 2.68 -21.34 -27.09
N SER A 154 3.06 -20.71 -28.21
CA SER A 154 4.44 -20.73 -28.72
C SER A 154 5.45 -19.98 -27.83
N ALA A 155 5.00 -19.07 -26.99
CA ALA A 155 5.84 -18.33 -26.03
C ALA A 155 6.14 -19.12 -24.76
N LEU A 156 5.39 -20.21 -24.48
CA LEU A 156 5.51 -20.97 -23.24
C LEU A 156 6.63 -22.00 -23.30
N LYS A 157 7.27 -22.22 -22.14
CA LYS A 157 8.27 -23.28 -21.97
C LYS A 157 7.61 -24.63 -21.74
N LYS A 158 8.25 -25.69 -22.21
CA LYS A 158 7.84 -27.08 -21.96
C LYS A 158 8.84 -27.80 -21.07
N ASN A 159 8.34 -28.74 -20.28
CA ASN A 159 9.18 -29.69 -19.56
C ASN A 159 9.59 -30.87 -20.46
N ALA A 160 10.39 -31.79 -19.93
CA ALA A 160 10.88 -32.99 -20.65
C ALA A 160 9.74 -33.95 -21.10
N LYS A 161 8.54 -33.85 -20.50
CA LYS A 161 7.36 -34.65 -20.86
C LYS A 161 6.53 -34.02 -21.98
N GLY A 162 6.89 -32.81 -22.42
CA GLY A 162 6.13 -32.04 -23.42
C GLY A 162 5.01 -31.17 -22.84
N ASN A 163 4.80 -31.17 -21.52
CA ASN A 163 3.79 -30.33 -20.87
C ASN A 163 4.28 -28.88 -20.78
N TYR A 164 3.35 -27.94 -20.88
CA TYR A 164 3.60 -26.53 -20.76
C TYR A 164 3.76 -26.11 -19.30
N LEU A 165 4.71 -25.22 -19.02
CA LEU A 165 4.97 -24.68 -17.68
C LEU A 165 4.48 -23.25 -17.60
N LEU A 166 3.47 -23.00 -16.80
CA LEU A 166 2.89 -21.68 -16.56
C LEU A 166 3.19 -21.21 -15.13
N GLY A 167 3.69 -20.00 -15.01
CA GLY A 167 3.85 -19.30 -13.74
C GLY A 167 2.63 -18.49 -13.37
N PHE A 168 2.81 -17.41 -12.58
CA PHE A 168 1.71 -16.60 -12.08
C PHE A 168 1.75 -15.15 -12.57
N GLU A 169 2.53 -14.90 -13.62
CA GLU A 169 2.53 -13.58 -14.26
C GLU A 169 1.21 -13.34 -14.99
N TYR A 170 0.69 -12.12 -14.95
CA TYR A 170 -0.58 -11.78 -15.59
C TYR A 170 -0.63 -12.11 -17.10
N PRO A 171 0.45 -11.93 -17.90
CA PRO A 171 0.47 -12.34 -19.29
C PRO A 171 0.32 -13.86 -19.53
N GLU A 172 0.70 -14.69 -18.55
CA GLU A 172 0.50 -16.14 -18.58
C GLU A 172 -0.88 -16.51 -18.05
N TYR A 173 -1.27 -15.94 -16.89
CA TYR A 173 -2.49 -16.32 -16.19
C TYR A 173 -3.78 -15.86 -16.86
N ARG A 174 -3.86 -14.59 -17.25
CA ARG A 174 -5.11 -13.99 -17.72
C ARG A 174 -5.63 -14.61 -19.03
N PRO A 175 -4.81 -14.77 -20.10
CA PRO A 175 -5.30 -15.39 -21.33
C PRO A 175 -5.75 -16.84 -21.12
N PHE A 176 -5.07 -17.60 -20.24
CA PHE A 176 -5.46 -18.96 -19.91
C PHE A 176 -6.85 -18.99 -19.26
N MET A 177 -7.10 -18.13 -18.27
CA MET A 177 -8.39 -18.06 -17.58
C MET A 177 -9.54 -17.63 -18.49
N GLU A 178 -9.26 -16.76 -19.47
CA GLU A 178 -10.27 -16.23 -20.39
C GLU A 178 -10.58 -17.16 -21.56
N LEU A 179 -9.60 -17.95 -22.05
CA LEU A 179 -9.68 -18.60 -23.35
C LEU A 179 -9.52 -20.12 -23.30
N ALA A 180 -8.95 -20.72 -22.26
CA ALA A 180 -8.79 -22.17 -22.22
C ALA A 180 -10.16 -22.86 -22.11
N ASP A 181 -10.39 -23.91 -22.94
CA ASP A 181 -11.65 -24.64 -22.95
C ASP A 181 -11.85 -25.53 -21.72
N ASN A 182 -10.76 -25.96 -21.07
CA ASN A 182 -10.80 -26.95 -19.99
C ASN A 182 -11.08 -26.27 -18.64
N ASP A 183 -12.29 -26.47 -18.09
CA ASP A 183 -12.74 -25.89 -16.83
C ASP A 183 -11.92 -26.38 -15.62
N ASP A 184 -11.56 -27.66 -15.57
CA ASP A 184 -10.78 -28.22 -14.46
C ASP A 184 -9.35 -27.64 -14.44
N ALA A 185 -8.75 -27.44 -15.62
CA ALA A 185 -7.47 -26.78 -15.74
C ALA A 185 -7.54 -25.31 -15.29
N ARG A 186 -8.56 -24.55 -15.70
CA ARG A 186 -8.79 -23.18 -15.22
C ARG A 186 -8.96 -23.15 -13.70
N LYS A 187 -9.80 -24.02 -13.15
CA LYS A 187 -10.03 -24.11 -11.70
C LYS A 187 -8.74 -24.43 -10.94
N ARG A 188 -7.95 -25.38 -11.41
CA ARG A 188 -6.66 -25.73 -10.81
C ARG A 188 -5.70 -24.54 -10.83
N TYR A 189 -5.62 -23.82 -11.94
CA TYR A 189 -4.76 -22.65 -12.10
C TYR A 189 -5.21 -21.50 -11.19
N GLN A 190 -6.51 -21.23 -11.12
CA GLN A 190 -7.06 -20.20 -10.22
C GLN A 190 -6.75 -20.50 -8.75
N ILE A 191 -6.93 -21.76 -8.32
CA ILE A 191 -6.63 -22.15 -6.93
C ILE A 191 -5.15 -21.91 -6.61
N ALA A 192 -4.24 -22.33 -7.50
CA ALA A 192 -2.81 -22.12 -7.30
C ALA A 192 -2.45 -20.62 -7.32
N PHE A 193 -3.01 -19.86 -8.25
CA PHE A 193 -2.82 -18.41 -8.35
C PHE A 193 -3.24 -17.68 -7.07
N THR A 194 -4.39 -18.04 -6.50
CA THR A 194 -4.91 -17.42 -5.26
C THR A 194 -4.19 -17.86 -4.00
N ARG A 195 -3.50 -19.01 -4.04
CA ARG A 195 -2.73 -19.55 -2.90
C ARG A 195 -1.26 -19.14 -2.86
N ARG A 196 -0.81 -18.30 -3.79
CA ARG A 196 0.59 -17.82 -3.81
C ARG A 196 1.01 -17.23 -2.47
N GLY A 197 2.09 -17.73 -1.89
CA GLY A 197 2.63 -17.23 -0.63
C GLY A 197 1.75 -17.45 0.60
N THR A 198 0.65 -18.21 0.51
CA THR A 198 -0.37 -18.30 1.57
C THR A 198 0.20 -18.70 2.93
N GLU A 199 1.03 -19.74 3.01
CA GLU A 199 1.53 -20.23 4.30
C GLU A 199 2.37 -19.21 5.06
N GLN A 200 3.26 -18.50 4.34
CA GLN A 200 4.08 -17.45 4.92
C GLN A 200 3.23 -16.22 5.23
N ASN A 201 2.40 -15.83 4.27
CA ASN A 201 1.65 -14.58 4.34
C ASN A 201 0.52 -14.57 5.36
N LEU A 202 -0.08 -15.71 5.71
CA LEU A 202 -1.07 -15.76 6.79
C LEU A 202 -0.47 -15.35 8.16
N LYS A 203 0.80 -15.69 8.41
CA LYS A 203 1.50 -15.26 9.63
C LYS A 203 1.77 -13.75 9.60
N LEU A 204 2.25 -13.23 8.48
CA LEU A 204 2.50 -11.80 8.30
C LEU A 204 1.21 -10.99 8.39
N LEU A 205 0.11 -11.49 7.80
CA LEU A 205 -1.20 -10.87 7.87
C LEU A 205 -1.70 -10.76 9.32
N LYS A 206 -1.55 -11.86 10.10
CA LYS A 206 -1.93 -11.81 11.51
C LYS A 206 -1.14 -10.76 12.28
N GLN A 207 0.18 -10.70 12.09
CA GLN A 207 1.02 -9.70 12.74
C GLN A 207 0.63 -8.27 12.34
N ALA A 208 0.36 -8.05 11.04
CA ALA A 208 -0.08 -6.75 10.56
C ALA A 208 -1.44 -6.33 11.15
N ILE A 209 -2.38 -7.28 11.32
CA ILE A 209 -3.67 -7.03 11.98
C ILE A 209 -3.46 -6.65 13.45
N ASP A 210 -2.63 -7.38 14.17
CA ASP A 210 -2.35 -7.12 15.58
C ASP A 210 -1.70 -5.72 15.76
N LEU A 211 -0.73 -5.37 14.91
CA LEU A 211 -0.08 -4.05 14.94
C LEU A 211 -1.05 -2.91 14.57
N ARG A 212 -1.91 -3.12 13.58
CA ARG A 212 -2.94 -2.13 13.21
C ARG A 212 -3.98 -1.94 14.32
N TYR A 213 -4.33 -3.00 15.03
CA TYR A 213 -5.17 -2.89 16.22
C TYR A 213 -4.48 -2.09 17.31
N GLU A 214 -3.22 -2.39 17.64
CA GLU A 214 -2.43 -1.64 18.62
C GLU A 214 -2.32 -0.16 18.24
N LEU A 215 -2.06 0.14 16.95
CA LEU A 215 -2.04 1.51 16.44
C LEU A 215 -3.33 2.25 16.76
N ALA A 216 -4.49 1.63 16.49
CA ALA A 216 -5.79 2.24 16.80
C ALA A 216 -5.96 2.52 18.30
N GLN A 217 -5.47 1.62 19.16
CA GLN A 217 -5.51 1.82 20.63
C GLN A 217 -4.65 3.00 21.09
N LEU A 218 -3.53 3.32 20.41
CA LEU A 218 -2.73 4.52 20.73
C LEU A 218 -3.55 5.80 20.60
N PHE A 219 -4.53 5.81 19.67
CA PHE A 219 -5.46 6.91 19.43
C PHE A 219 -6.79 6.78 20.18
N GLY A 220 -6.93 5.79 21.07
CA GLY A 220 -8.18 5.55 21.82
C GLY A 220 -9.35 5.09 20.95
N LYS A 221 -9.07 4.47 19.78
CA LYS A 221 -10.09 3.94 18.88
C LYS A 221 -10.37 2.46 19.14
N ALA A 222 -11.62 2.03 18.99
CA ALA A 222 -12.03 0.64 19.25
C ALA A 222 -11.41 -0.34 18.23
N SER A 223 -11.25 0.06 16.98
CA SER A 223 -10.67 -0.74 15.91
C SER A 223 -9.82 0.11 14.96
N TYR A 224 -9.01 -0.58 14.13
CA TYR A 224 -8.28 0.08 13.04
C TYR A 224 -9.24 0.69 12.01
N ALA A 225 -10.40 0.07 11.77
CA ALA A 225 -11.42 0.62 10.89
C ALA A 225 -11.97 1.96 11.42
N ASP A 226 -12.23 2.08 12.73
CA ASP A 226 -12.65 3.34 13.34
C ASP A 226 -11.60 4.45 13.22
N TRP A 227 -10.33 4.07 13.23
CA TRP A 227 -9.24 5.04 13.08
C TRP A 227 -9.08 5.49 11.62
N VAL A 228 -9.04 4.56 10.66
CA VAL A 228 -8.72 4.88 9.26
C VAL A 228 -9.90 5.50 8.51
N LEU A 229 -11.14 5.14 8.87
CA LEU A 229 -12.33 5.61 8.16
C LEU A 229 -12.71 7.06 8.48
N LYS A 230 -12.19 7.65 9.56
CA LYS A 230 -12.50 9.04 9.96
C LYS A 230 -12.31 10.07 8.83
N ASP A 231 -11.32 9.84 7.96
CA ASP A 231 -10.97 10.72 6.84
C ASP A 231 -11.39 10.14 5.47
N ARG A 232 -12.11 9.00 5.46
CA ARG A 232 -12.68 8.38 4.25
C ARG A 232 -14.13 8.81 4.03
N MET A 233 -14.66 8.57 2.81
CA MET A 233 -16.04 8.96 2.45
C MET A 233 -17.09 8.39 3.41
N ALA A 234 -16.98 7.13 3.79
CA ALA A 234 -17.93 6.44 4.64
C ALA A 234 -17.89 6.87 6.13
N LYS A 235 -16.77 7.45 6.60
CA LYS A 235 -16.55 7.96 7.96
C LYS A 235 -16.57 6.91 9.07
N THR A 236 -17.41 5.90 9.00
CA THR A 236 -17.62 4.89 10.06
C THR A 236 -17.71 3.47 9.50
N PRO A 237 -17.33 2.43 10.27
CA PRO A 237 -17.53 1.04 9.89
C PRO A 237 -18.99 0.70 9.61
N ASP A 238 -19.92 1.27 10.37
CA ASP A 238 -21.37 1.03 10.20
C ASP A 238 -21.87 1.52 8.84
N ALA A 239 -21.42 2.71 8.40
CA ALA A 239 -21.76 3.22 7.06
C ALA A 239 -21.22 2.32 5.94
N VAL A 240 -20.02 1.75 6.11
CA VAL A 240 -19.46 0.76 5.16
C VAL A 240 -20.32 -0.50 5.13
N ASN A 241 -20.66 -1.05 6.29
CA ASN A 241 -21.46 -2.28 6.40
C ASN A 241 -22.86 -2.08 5.82
N GLN A 242 -23.50 -0.93 6.07
CA GLN A 242 -24.80 -0.60 5.48
C GLN A 242 -24.71 -0.54 3.94
N PHE A 243 -23.72 0.16 3.39
CA PHE A 243 -23.50 0.24 1.96
C PHE A 243 -23.29 -1.15 1.33
N LEU A 244 -22.45 -1.99 1.95
CA LEU A 244 -22.22 -3.36 1.46
C LEU A 244 -23.47 -4.22 1.52
N ALA A 245 -24.30 -4.09 2.55
CA ALA A 245 -25.57 -4.81 2.65
C ALA A 245 -26.57 -4.38 1.57
N GLU A 246 -26.62 -3.08 1.23
CA GLU A 246 -27.44 -2.57 0.13
C GLU A 246 -26.97 -3.10 -1.23
N VAL A 247 -25.65 -3.10 -1.49
CA VAL A 247 -25.06 -3.69 -2.70
C VAL A 247 -25.40 -5.18 -2.78
N GLN A 248 -25.17 -5.95 -1.72
CA GLN A 248 -25.47 -7.37 -1.69
C GLN A 248 -26.96 -7.65 -1.98
N LYS A 249 -27.87 -6.90 -1.36
CA LYS A 249 -29.32 -7.03 -1.61
C LYS A 249 -29.67 -6.79 -3.08
N THR A 250 -28.97 -5.90 -3.75
CA THR A 250 -29.22 -5.56 -5.16
C THR A 250 -28.63 -6.58 -6.12
N VAL A 251 -27.42 -7.09 -5.82
CA VAL A 251 -26.65 -7.96 -6.74
C VAL A 251 -27.02 -9.44 -6.59
N ALA A 252 -27.24 -9.93 -5.36
CA ALA A 252 -27.51 -11.36 -5.10
C ALA A 252 -28.65 -11.97 -5.94
N PRO A 253 -29.76 -11.27 -6.27
CA PRO A 253 -30.78 -11.81 -7.16
C PRO A 253 -30.32 -12.01 -8.62
N LEU A 254 -29.19 -11.37 -9.03
CA LEU A 254 -28.62 -11.44 -10.36
C LEU A 254 -27.56 -12.55 -10.50
N GLU A 255 -27.10 -13.12 -9.39
CA GLU A 255 -26.21 -14.28 -9.35
C GLU A 255 -27.02 -15.55 -9.62
N ARG A 256 -27.01 -16.02 -10.87
CA ARG A 256 -27.61 -17.30 -11.31
C ARG A 256 -26.57 -18.18 -11.96
#